data_57b9edbf5b868d74627ff327e5714f1c
#
_entry.id   57b9edbf5b868d74627ff327e5714f1c
#
_cell.length_a   1.000
_cell.length_b   1.000
_cell.length_c   1.000
_cell.angle_alpha   90.00
_cell.angle_beta   90.00
_cell.angle_gamma   90.00
#
_symmetry.space_group_name_H-M   'P 1'
#
loop_
_entity.id
_entity.type
_entity.pdbx_description
1 polymer ?
#
loop_
_entity_poly.entity_id
_entity_poly.type
_entity_poly.pdbx_seq_one_letter_code
_entity_poly.pdbx_strand_id
1 'polypeptide(L)'
;MKMNFKGLVDLHTLPKTTPLLPLYEAIINSIQSIEDAQISNGKIEIIVERDKQMNLFNQWETDIENIIIVDNGIGFDDENYNSFDTYASEYKIQKGCKGVGRMLWLKAFCSVSIESIFVEEDKKKCRTFLFDANHAVHDMKVKELSSDVLQTTKVRLNGLR
;
A
#
# COMPACT_ATOMS: atom_id res chain seq x y z
N MET A 1 -13.55 -8.33 24.03
CA MET A 1 -12.58 -9.26 23.42
C MET A 1 -11.78 -8.44 22.38
N LYS A 2 -10.50 -8.17 22.62
CA LYS A 2 -9.68 -7.44 21.62
C LYS A 2 -9.33 -8.44 20.52
N MET A 3 -9.86 -8.23 19.33
CA MET A 3 -9.52 -9.02 18.16
C MET A 3 -8.08 -8.67 17.75
N ASN A 4 -7.23 -9.69 17.68
CA ASN A 4 -5.83 -9.51 17.23
C ASN A 4 -5.84 -9.26 15.73
N PHE A 5 -5.25 -8.15 15.27
CA PHE A 5 -5.18 -7.79 13.84
C PHE A 5 -4.57 -8.91 13.00
N LYS A 6 -3.55 -9.60 13.52
CA LYS A 6 -2.99 -10.78 12.86
C LYS A 6 -4.04 -11.86 12.62
N GLY A 7 -4.91 -12.11 13.58
CA GLY A 7 -6.02 -13.06 13.42
C GLY A 7 -6.98 -12.65 12.31
N LEU A 8 -7.20 -11.34 12.11
CA LEU A 8 -7.99 -10.83 10.98
C LEU A 8 -7.32 -11.12 9.64
N VAL A 9 -6.02 -10.84 9.54
CA VAL A 9 -5.25 -11.14 8.33
C VAL A 9 -5.32 -12.64 8.04
N ASP A 10 -5.21 -13.48 9.06
CA ASP A 10 -5.22 -14.94 8.91
C ASP A 10 -6.59 -15.50 8.46
N LEU A 11 -7.69 -14.80 8.73
CA LEU A 11 -9.01 -15.17 8.22
C LEU A 11 -9.16 -14.99 6.71
N HIS A 12 -8.33 -14.14 6.10
CA HIS A 12 -8.35 -13.93 4.66
C HIS A 12 -7.50 -14.98 3.93
N THR A 13 -8.02 -15.47 2.83
CA THR A 13 -7.30 -16.44 1.99
C THR A 13 -6.97 -15.79 0.65
N LEU A 14 -5.71 -15.87 0.24
CA LEU A 14 -5.32 -15.55 -1.13
C LEU A 14 -5.46 -16.83 -1.98
N PRO A 15 -6.42 -16.88 -2.92
CA PRO A 15 -6.59 -18.07 -3.74
C PRO A 15 -5.34 -18.30 -4.62
N LYS A 16 -4.89 -19.54 -4.71
CA LYS A 16 -3.77 -19.93 -5.57
C LYS A 16 -4.06 -19.67 -7.07
N THR A 17 -5.32 -19.59 -7.45
CA THR A 17 -5.79 -19.30 -8.81
C THR A 17 -5.70 -17.81 -9.18
N THR A 18 -5.55 -16.92 -8.18
CA THR A 18 -5.48 -15.46 -8.38
C THR A 18 -4.33 -14.83 -7.59
N PRO A 19 -3.07 -15.24 -7.84
CA PRO A 19 -1.93 -14.79 -7.04
C PRO A 19 -1.63 -13.29 -7.20
N LEU A 20 -2.09 -12.67 -8.29
CA LEU A 20 -1.91 -11.24 -8.56
C LEU A 20 -2.98 -10.34 -7.93
N LEU A 21 -3.95 -10.91 -7.23
CA LEU A 21 -5.03 -10.13 -6.62
C LEU A 21 -4.52 -9.01 -5.69
N PRO A 22 -3.49 -9.19 -4.86
CA PRO A 22 -2.93 -8.11 -4.06
C PRO A 22 -2.39 -6.94 -4.90
N LEU A 23 -1.78 -7.23 -6.04
CA LEU A 23 -1.30 -6.20 -6.97
C LEU A 23 -2.47 -5.44 -7.61
N TYR A 24 -3.51 -6.14 -8.06
CA TYR A 24 -4.70 -5.51 -8.62
C TYR A 24 -5.40 -4.59 -7.62
N GLU A 25 -5.48 -4.98 -6.36
CA GLU A 25 -6.04 -4.14 -5.30
C GLU A 25 -5.23 -2.84 -5.11
N ALA A 26 -3.90 -2.92 -5.17
CA ALA A 26 -3.05 -1.74 -5.09
C ALA A 26 -3.25 -0.81 -6.30
N ILE A 27 -3.34 -1.36 -7.50
CA ILE A 27 -3.58 -0.60 -8.74
C ILE A 27 -4.96 0.06 -8.71
N ILE A 28 -6.01 -0.65 -8.27
CA ILE A 28 -7.37 -0.10 -8.15
C ILE A 28 -7.39 1.08 -7.16
N ASN A 29 -6.68 0.96 -6.03
CA ASN A 29 -6.57 2.06 -5.07
C ASN A 29 -5.88 3.29 -5.69
N SER A 30 -4.84 3.08 -6.50
CA SER A 30 -4.17 4.16 -7.24
C SER A 30 -5.10 4.80 -8.28
N ILE A 31 -5.91 4.02 -9.01
CA ILE A 31 -6.90 4.54 -9.95
C ILE A 31 -7.91 5.42 -9.21
N GLN A 32 -8.46 4.95 -8.10
CA GLN A 32 -9.41 5.71 -7.28
C GLN A 32 -8.79 7.01 -6.75
N SER A 33 -7.53 6.96 -6.30
CA SER A 33 -6.78 8.13 -5.85
C SER A 33 -6.62 9.19 -6.95
N ILE A 34 -6.40 8.76 -8.19
CA ILE A 34 -6.31 9.64 -9.36
C ILE A 34 -7.69 10.23 -9.72
N GLU A 35 -8.75 9.41 -9.68
CA GLU A 35 -10.12 9.87 -9.91
C GLU A 35 -10.54 10.92 -8.87
N ASP A 36 -10.24 10.69 -7.60
CA ASP A 36 -10.52 11.62 -6.51
C ASP A 36 -9.74 12.94 -6.66
N ALA A 37 -8.55 12.90 -7.23
CA ALA A 37 -7.75 14.10 -7.53
C ALA A 37 -8.31 14.91 -8.71
N GLN A 38 -9.22 14.35 -9.51
CA GLN A 38 -9.84 15.00 -10.68
C GLN A 38 -8.82 15.55 -11.69
N ILE A 39 -7.67 14.87 -11.84
CA ILE A 39 -6.61 15.25 -12.78
C ILE A 39 -6.78 14.51 -14.11
N SER A 40 -6.46 15.17 -15.23
CA SER A 40 -6.54 14.58 -16.57
C SER A 40 -5.30 13.78 -16.97
N ASN A 41 -4.18 13.99 -16.29
CA ASN A 41 -2.89 13.37 -16.56
C ASN A 41 -2.51 12.34 -15.47
N GLY A 42 -3.45 11.56 -15.04
CA GLY A 42 -3.23 10.47 -14.08
C GLY A 42 -2.17 9.50 -14.59
N LYS A 43 -1.24 9.14 -13.71
CA LYS A 43 -0.14 8.22 -14.01
C LYS A 43 0.01 7.20 -12.89
N ILE A 44 0.18 5.95 -13.30
CA ILE A 44 0.55 4.84 -12.40
C ILE A 44 1.80 4.19 -12.98
N GLU A 45 2.79 4.00 -12.13
CA GLU A 45 4.02 3.29 -12.44
C GLU A 45 4.16 2.08 -11.51
N ILE A 46 4.51 0.93 -12.07
CA ILE A 46 4.74 -0.30 -11.31
C ILE A 46 6.20 -0.66 -11.46
N ILE A 47 6.91 -0.73 -10.34
CA ILE A 47 8.33 -1.08 -10.27
C ILE A 47 8.45 -2.44 -9.59
N VAL A 48 9.08 -3.39 -10.27
CA VAL A 48 9.36 -4.72 -9.74
C VAL A 48 10.83 -4.80 -9.36
N GLU A 49 11.10 -4.98 -8.08
CA GLU A 49 12.45 -5.21 -7.58
C GLU A 49 12.67 -6.72 -7.44
N ARG A 50 13.79 -7.18 -7.97
CA ARG A 50 14.17 -8.58 -7.97
C ARG A 50 15.45 -8.78 -7.17
N ASP A 51 15.48 -9.86 -6.40
CA ASP A 51 16.71 -10.35 -5.80
C ASP A 51 17.59 -10.95 -6.88
N LYS A 52 18.86 -10.54 -6.91
CA LYS A 52 19.85 -11.05 -7.84
C LYS A 52 20.72 -12.06 -7.11
N GLN A 53 20.32 -13.33 -7.13
CA GLN A 53 21.12 -14.43 -6.63
C GLN A 53 21.73 -15.21 -7.78
N MET A 54 23.00 -15.59 -7.62
CA MET A 54 23.67 -16.48 -8.55
C MET A 54 23.50 -17.92 -8.06
N ASN A 55 22.92 -18.80 -8.88
CA ASN A 55 22.77 -20.20 -8.52
C ASN A 55 24.11 -20.97 -8.63
N LEU A 56 24.10 -22.23 -8.21
CA LEU A 56 25.29 -23.11 -8.25
C LEU A 56 25.88 -23.35 -9.66
N PHE A 57 25.13 -23.00 -10.72
CA PHE A 57 25.55 -23.11 -12.11
C PHE A 57 25.99 -21.79 -12.73
N ASN A 58 26.25 -20.75 -11.91
CA ASN A 58 26.58 -19.40 -12.34
C ASN A 58 25.50 -18.74 -13.23
N GLN A 59 24.25 -19.15 -13.05
CA GLN A 59 23.09 -18.50 -13.67
C GLN A 59 22.46 -17.54 -12.66
N TRP A 60 22.04 -16.36 -13.13
CA TRP A 60 21.30 -15.42 -12.31
C TRP A 60 19.87 -15.90 -12.14
N GLU A 61 19.51 -16.26 -10.92
CA GLU A 61 18.10 -16.42 -10.52
C GLU A 61 17.60 -15.09 -9.98
N THR A 62 16.45 -14.65 -10.48
CA THR A 62 15.88 -13.38 -10.10
C THR A 62 14.45 -13.59 -9.61
N ASP A 63 14.28 -13.75 -8.31
CA ASP A 63 12.96 -13.77 -7.70
C ASP A 63 12.45 -12.34 -7.46
N ILE A 64 11.15 -12.17 -7.53
CA ILE A 64 10.51 -10.89 -7.15
C ILE A 64 10.62 -10.76 -5.63
N GLU A 65 11.24 -9.68 -5.19
CA GLU A 65 11.39 -9.36 -3.78
C GLU A 65 10.34 -8.34 -3.33
N ASN A 66 10.25 -7.24 -4.06
CA ASN A 66 9.33 -6.15 -3.73
C ASN A 66 8.61 -5.68 -4.99
N ILE A 67 7.41 -5.09 -4.79
CA ILE A 67 6.67 -4.39 -5.83
C ILE A 67 6.32 -3.00 -5.30
N ILE A 68 6.59 -1.97 -6.10
CA ILE A 68 6.28 -0.59 -5.77
C ILE A 68 5.26 -0.08 -6.77
N ILE A 69 4.17 0.48 -6.26
CA ILE A 69 3.16 1.17 -7.06
C ILE A 69 3.29 2.67 -6.75
N VAL A 70 3.48 3.46 -7.78
CA VAL A 70 3.62 4.92 -7.70
C VAL A 70 2.49 5.56 -8.47
N ASP A 71 1.75 6.46 -7.86
CA ASP A 71 0.70 7.24 -8.53
C ASP A 71 0.82 8.73 -8.22
N ASN A 72 0.16 9.55 -9.02
CA ASN A 72 0.07 10.99 -8.84
C ASN A 72 -1.35 11.43 -8.44
N GLY A 73 -2.09 10.57 -7.74
CA GLY A 73 -3.43 10.86 -7.25
C GLY A 73 -3.46 11.80 -6.04
N ILE A 74 -4.59 11.83 -5.35
CA ILE A 74 -4.84 12.72 -4.21
C ILE A 74 -3.93 12.43 -3.02
N GLY A 75 -3.51 11.17 -2.85
CA GLY A 75 -2.63 10.74 -1.77
C GLY A 75 -3.32 10.51 -0.43
N PHE A 76 -2.51 10.39 0.60
CA PHE A 76 -2.94 10.13 1.97
C PHE A 76 -3.01 11.41 2.79
N ASP A 77 -3.96 12.29 2.46
CA ASP A 77 -4.39 13.37 3.34
C ASP A 77 -4.98 12.81 4.67
N ASP A 78 -5.42 13.65 5.56
CA ASP A 78 -5.95 13.20 6.85
C ASP A 78 -7.18 12.31 6.70
N GLU A 79 -8.06 12.61 5.76
CA GLU A 79 -9.28 11.82 5.51
C GLU A 79 -8.94 10.43 4.98
N ASN A 80 -8.09 10.35 3.97
CA ASN A 80 -7.68 9.10 3.35
C ASN A 80 -6.82 8.24 4.30
N TYR A 81 -5.93 8.87 5.07
CA TYR A 81 -5.16 8.19 6.10
C TYR A 81 -6.07 7.61 7.19
N ASN A 82 -6.97 8.41 7.74
CA ASN A 82 -7.90 7.96 8.77
C ASN A 82 -8.82 6.84 8.23
N SER A 83 -9.26 6.93 6.99
CA SER A 83 -10.01 5.86 6.33
C SER A 83 -9.19 4.58 6.20
N PHE A 84 -7.90 4.69 5.89
CA PHE A 84 -7.00 3.55 5.82
C PHE A 84 -6.76 2.94 7.21
N ASP A 85 -6.47 3.73 8.21
CA ASP A 85 -6.20 3.29 9.57
C ASP A 85 -7.47 2.71 10.24
N THR A 86 -8.62 3.38 10.12
CA THR A 86 -9.90 2.89 10.64
C THR A 86 -10.34 1.57 10.01
N TYR A 87 -9.93 1.34 8.77
CA TYR A 87 -10.21 0.08 8.10
C TYR A 87 -9.41 -1.10 8.66
N ALA A 88 -8.19 -0.84 9.10
CA ALA A 88 -7.37 -1.78 9.83
C ALA A 88 -7.87 -1.97 11.29
N SER A 89 -8.73 -1.07 11.77
CA SER A 89 -9.39 -1.15 13.07
C SER A 89 -10.82 -1.70 12.91
N GLU A 90 -11.26 -2.51 13.81
CA GLU A 90 -12.40 -3.43 13.88
C GLU A 90 -13.77 -2.96 13.30
N TYR A 91 -13.95 -1.69 12.99
CA TYR A 91 -15.30 -1.11 12.79
C TYR A 91 -15.95 -1.43 11.44
N LYS A 92 -15.20 -1.65 10.38
CA LYS A 92 -15.76 -1.87 9.03
C LYS A 92 -15.88 -3.32 8.59
N ILE A 93 -15.27 -4.25 9.29
CA ILE A 93 -15.31 -5.70 8.98
C ILE A 93 -16.73 -6.24 9.14
N GLN A 94 -17.52 -5.69 10.06
CA GLN A 94 -18.90 -6.10 10.30
C GLN A 94 -19.89 -5.68 9.19
N LYS A 95 -19.52 -4.78 8.29
CA LYS A 95 -20.42 -4.21 7.27
C LYS A 95 -20.21 -4.76 5.85
N GLY A 96 -19.38 -5.79 5.64
CA GLY A 96 -19.18 -6.42 4.32
C GLY A 96 -18.61 -5.45 3.26
N CYS A 97 -17.94 -4.39 3.67
CA CYS A 97 -17.53 -3.31 2.77
C CYS A 97 -16.14 -3.51 2.18
N LYS A 98 -15.94 -2.90 1.01
CA LYS A 98 -14.70 -2.73 0.26
C LYS A 98 -13.51 -2.40 1.17
N GLY A 99 -12.37 -3.09 1.03
CA GLY A 99 -11.13 -2.86 1.78
C GLY A 99 -10.47 -4.13 2.31
N VAL A 100 -11.06 -5.26 2.01
CA VAL A 100 -10.46 -6.59 2.24
C VAL A 100 -9.15 -6.72 1.46
N GLY A 101 -9.02 -5.99 0.35
CA GLY A 101 -7.85 -6.02 -0.52
C GLY A 101 -6.52 -5.75 0.17
N ARG A 102 -6.50 -4.85 1.15
CA ARG A 102 -5.27 -4.54 1.93
C ARG A 102 -4.82 -5.72 2.80
N MET A 103 -5.75 -6.53 3.28
CA MET A 103 -5.40 -7.76 4.01
C MET A 103 -4.71 -8.76 3.09
N LEU A 104 -5.07 -8.78 1.81
CA LEU A 104 -4.43 -9.62 0.81
C LEU A 104 -2.97 -9.18 0.56
N TRP A 105 -2.64 -7.89 0.72
CA TRP A 105 -1.24 -7.46 0.68
C TRP A 105 -0.41 -8.19 1.73
N LEU A 106 -0.91 -8.31 2.96
CA LEU A 106 -0.22 -8.98 4.05
C LEU A 106 -0.25 -10.51 3.96
N LYS A 107 -1.06 -11.08 3.07
CA LYS A 107 -1.01 -12.51 2.72
C LYS A 107 0.11 -12.81 1.72
N ALA A 108 0.38 -11.88 0.82
CA ALA A 108 1.40 -12.05 -0.23
C ALA A 108 2.76 -11.45 0.14
N PHE A 109 2.79 -10.43 1.00
CA PHE A 109 4.00 -9.69 1.37
C PHE A 109 4.18 -9.63 2.88
N CYS A 110 5.42 -9.45 3.32
CA CYS A 110 5.75 -9.38 4.75
C CYS A 110 5.26 -8.09 5.39
N SER A 111 5.37 -6.98 4.68
CA SER A 111 4.95 -5.65 5.15
C SER A 111 4.69 -4.71 3.99
N VAL A 112 4.07 -3.57 4.29
CA VAL A 112 3.84 -2.48 3.33
C VAL A 112 4.39 -1.20 3.92
N SER A 113 5.14 -0.44 3.14
CA SER A 113 5.55 0.92 3.48
C SER A 113 4.93 1.91 2.51
N ILE A 114 4.40 3.00 3.05
CA ILE A 114 3.72 4.03 2.28
C ILE A 114 4.42 5.36 2.49
N GLU A 115 4.70 6.04 1.38
CA GLU A 115 5.17 7.43 1.34
C GLU A 115 4.22 8.21 0.43
N SER A 116 3.56 9.22 0.96
CA SER A 116 2.60 10.02 0.22
C SER A 116 2.88 11.49 0.36
N ILE A 117 3.07 12.16 -0.78
CA ILE A 117 3.14 13.63 -0.88
C ILE A 117 1.79 14.12 -1.36
N PHE A 118 1.13 14.91 -0.55
CA PHE A 118 -0.24 15.38 -0.75
C PHE A 118 -0.35 16.88 -0.42
N VAL A 119 -1.46 17.48 -0.80
CA VAL A 119 -1.77 18.89 -0.52
C VAL A 119 -2.88 18.94 0.52
N GLU A 120 -2.66 19.73 1.58
CA GLU A 120 -3.63 19.98 2.62
C GLU A 120 -3.47 21.43 3.10
N GLU A 121 -4.56 22.18 3.17
CA GLU A 121 -4.55 23.60 3.53
C GLU A 121 -3.53 24.42 2.70
N ASP A 122 -3.50 24.20 1.38
CA ASP A 122 -2.57 24.81 0.42
C ASP A 122 -1.08 24.54 0.67
N LYS A 123 -0.78 23.57 1.52
CA LYS A 123 0.59 23.16 1.83
C LYS A 123 0.87 21.74 1.34
N LYS A 124 2.06 21.52 0.82
CA LYS A 124 2.54 20.15 0.53
C LYS A 124 3.11 19.53 1.78
N LYS A 125 2.65 18.32 2.05
CA LYS A 125 3.07 17.49 3.18
C LYS A 125 3.48 16.12 2.68
N CYS A 126 4.39 15.48 3.38
CA CYS A 126 4.76 14.09 3.18
C CYS A 126 4.34 13.28 4.40
N ARG A 127 3.53 12.27 4.19
CA ARG A 127 3.17 11.27 5.20
C ARG A 127 3.85 9.95 4.89
N THR A 128 4.47 9.38 5.90
CA THR A 128 5.02 8.03 5.83
C THR A 128 4.44 7.18 6.94
N PHE A 129 4.17 5.91 6.66
CA PHE A 129 3.74 4.94 7.66
C PHE A 129 4.01 3.52 7.19
N LEU A 130 3.99 2.59 8.14
CA LEU A 130 4.15 1.17 7.91
C LEU A 130 2.84 0.44 8.20
N PHE A 131 2.67 -0.70 7.53
CA PHE A 131 1.51 -1.56 7.69
C PHE A 131 1.95 -3.02 7.65
N ASP A 132 1.74 -3.74 8.74
CA ASP A 132 2.06 -5.16 8.85
C ASP A 132 1.03 -5.94 9.70
N ALA A 133 1.13 -7.26 9.69
CA ALA A 133 0.17 -8.12 10.37
C ALA A 133 0.26 -8.06 11.91
N ASN A 134 1.38 -7.62 12.47
CA ASN A 134 1.58 -7.61 13.92
C ASN A 134 1.12 -6.29 14.56
N HIS A 135 1.30 -5.18 13.87
CA HIS A 135 1.11 -3.83 14.41
C HIS A 135 -0.02 -3.05 13.74
N ALA A 136 -0.60 -3.59 12.63
CA ALA A 136 -1.50 -2.85 11.76
C ALA A 136 -0.80 -1.61 11.18
N VAL A 137 -1.42 -0.43 11.21
CA VAL A 137 -0.77 0.83 10.82
C VAL A 137 0.07 1.34 11.98
N HIS A 138 1.33 1.66 11.73
CA HIS A 138 2.26 2.15 12.74
C HIS A 138 3.35 3.06 12.14
N ASP A 139 4.17 3.68 13.01
CA ASP A 139 5.28 4.56 12.66
C ASP A 139 4.91 5.71 11.71
N MET A 140 3.71 6.26 11.91
CA MET A 140 3.23 7.38 11.10
C MET A 140 3.98 8.67 11.44
N LYS A 141 4.47 9.34 10.40
CA LYS A 141 5.13 10.64 10.46
C LYS A 141 4.59 11.55 9.37
N VAL A 142 4.48 12.84 9.68
CA VAL A 142 4.12 13.89 8.72
C VAL A 142 5.13 15.01 8.80
N LYS A 143 5.58 15.50 7.65
CA LYS A 143 6.43 16.69 7.53
C LYS A 143 5.93 17.58 6.42
N GLU A 144 6.11 18.90 6.58
CA GLU A 144 5.83 19.88 5.54
C GLU A 144 6.98 19.91 4.53
N LEU A 145 6.63 20.04 3.25
CA LEU A 145 7.58 20.12 2.14
C LEU A 145 7.48 21.47 1.42
N SER A 146 8.50 21.79 0.62
CA SER A 146 8.45 22.92 -0.29
C SER A 146 7.41 22.72 -1.40
N SER A 147 6.85 23.81 -1.94
CA SER A 147 5.76 23.79 -2.92
C SER A 147 6.13 23.21 -4.28
N ASP A 148 7.42 23.13 -4.60
CA ASP A 148 7.96 22.62 -5.87
C ASP A 148 8.05 21.10 -5.95
N VAL A 149 7.89 20.39 -4.83
CA VAL A 149 7.87 18.93 -4.80
C VAL A 149 6.60 18.40 -5.47
N LEU A 150 6.75 17.39 -6.34
CA LEU A 150 5.62 16.78 -7.04
C LEU A 150 4.76 15.93 -6.09
N GLN A 151 3.44 16.06 -6.24
CA GLN A 151 2.48 15.20 -5.55
C GLN A 151 2.59 13.77 -6.09
N THR A 152 2.86 12.84 -5.20
CA THR A 152 3.04 11.42 -5.55
C THR A 152 2.81 10.54 -4.34
N THR A 153 2.31 9.34 -4.57
CA THR A 153 2.16 8.31 -3.54
C THR A 153 2.89 7.05 -3.98
N LYS A 154 3.70 6.49 -3.08
CA LYS A 154 4.37 5.21 -3.25
C LYS A 154 3.82 4.21 -2.24
N VAL A 155 3.29 3.13 -2.74
CA VAL A 155 2.93 1.94 -1.96
C VAL A 155 3.94 0.86 -2.29
N ARG A 156 4.79 0.51 -1.33
CA ARG A 156 5.81 -0.51 -1.47
C ARG A 156 5.40 -1.77 -0.73
N LEU A 157 5.15 -2.81 -1.48
CA LEU A 157 4.86 -4.16 -1.00
C LEU A 157 6.19 -4.89 -0.79
N ASN A 158 6.57 -5.14 0.46
CA ASN A 158 7.89 -5.61 0.85
C ASN A 158 7.91 -7.11 1.14
N GLY A 159 8.89 -7.80 0.59
CA GLY A 159 9.17 -9.19 0.90
C GLY A 159 8.04 -10.12 0.43
N LEU A 160 8.01 -10.45 -0.87
CA LEU A 160 7.08 -11.44 -1.43
C LEU A 160 7.29 -12.79 -0.74
N ARG A 161 6.18 -13.41 -0.28
CA ARG A 161 6.16 -14.70 0.42
C ARG A 161 6.06 -15.88 -0.54
#